data_aa26ce15dd5acffcf3eaed8809802f98
#
_entry.id   aa26ce15dd5acffcf3eaed8809802f98
#
_cell.length_a   1.000
_cell.length_b   1.000
_cell.length_c   1.000
_cell.angle_alpha   90.00
_cell.angle_beta   90.00
_cell.angle_gamma   90.00
#
_symmetry.space_group_name_H-M   'P 1'
#
loop_
_entity.id
_entity.type
_entity.pdbx_description
1 polymer ?
#
loop_
_entity_poly.entity_id
_entity_poly.type
_entity_poly.pdbx_seq_one_letter_code
_entity_poly.pdbx_strand_id
1 'polypeptide(L)'
;MFLASVLSVDSTQDFCLSDACLKMSNTERTFIAVKPDGVQRGLVGEILTRFEKRGYKLVAAKVTLPTQGHLEEHYRDLKDKPFFPALIKYMRSGPIFAMVWEGLDVVKQGRSMLGATNPLASAPGSIRGDYCIVTGRNVCHGSDSVESAQREIAHWFKPEELADYKLATHDLIYE
;
A
#
# COMPACT_ATOMS: atom_id res chain seq x y z
N MET A 1 64.22 35.90 -19.79
CA MET A 1 62.95 36.63 -19.81
C MET A 1 61.93 35.72 -20.44
N PHE A 2 61.34 34.86 -19.60
CA PHE A 2 60.29 33.90 -20.02
C PHE A 2 59.01 34.20 -19.29
N LEU A 3 58.02 34.63 -20.02
CA LEU A 3 56.66 34.85 -19.55
C LEU A 3 55.96 33.50 -19.45
N ALA A 4 55.62 33.09 -18.24
CA ALA A 4 54.76 31.96 -17.99
C ALA A 4 53.28 32.44 -18.02
N SER A 5 52.55 32.05 -19.03
CA SER A 5 51.11 32.23 -19.09
C SER A 5 50.43 31.19 -18.16
N VAL A 6 49.79 31.69 -17.12
CA VAL A 6 48.92 30.88 -16.24
C VAL A 6 47.61 30.64 -16.96
N LEU A 7 47.36 29.41 -17.36
CA LEU A 7 46.06 28.96 -17.81
C LEU A 7 45.16 28.75 -16.57
N SER A 8 44.20 29.63 -16.40
CA SER A 8 43.10 29.50 -15.48
C SER A 8 42.22 28.33 -15.94
N VAL A 9 42.21 27.24 -15.20
CA VAL A 9 41.27 26.15 -15.37
C VAL A 9 40.00 26.52 -14.59
N ASP A 10 39.03 27.00 -15.33
CA ASP A 10 37.68 27.24 -14.81
C ASP A 10 36.93 25.88 -14.72
N SER A 11 37.01 25.26 -13.55
CA SER A 11 36.34 23.99 -13.25
C SER A 11 35.06 24.22 -12.46
N THR A 12 34.14 25.00 -13.01
CA THR A 12 32.73 24.95 -12.64
C THR A 12 31.97 24.08 -13.65
N GLN A 13 32.24 22.78 -13.63
CA GLN A 13 31.24 21.84 -14.11
C GLN A 13 30.08 21.87 -13.12
N ASP A 14 29.11 22.71 -13.39
CA ASP A 14 27.78 22.62 -12.84
C ASP A 14 27.25 21.20 -13.12
N PHE A 15 27.36 20.35 -12.09
CA PHE A 15 26.62 19.12 -12.02
C PHE A 15 25.14 19.51 -11.88
N CYS A 16 24.54 19.83 -13.01
CA CYS A 16 23.10 19.93 -13.15
C CYS A 16 22.56 18.51 -12.92
N LEU A 17 22.45 18.12 -11.63
CA LEU A 17 21.59 17.04 -11.21
C LEU A 17 20.19 17.46 -11.66
N SER A 18 19.74 16.88 -12.78
CA SER A 18 18.38 17.03 -13.27
C SER A 18 17.42 16.83 -12.09
N ASP A 19 16.62 17.85 -11.80
CA ASP A 19 15.49 17.84 -10.84
C ASP A 19 14.38 16.84 -11.20
N ALA A 20 14.73 15.77 -11.88
CA ALA A 20 13.95 14.56 -12.07
C ALA A 20 14.20 13.54 -10.94
N CYS A 21 14.71 13.97 -9.78
CA CYS A 21 14.54 13.23 -8.55
C CYS A 21 13.04 13.31 -8.24
N LEU A 22 12.30 12.26 -8.59
CA LEU A 22 10.90 12.05 -8.27
C LEU A 22 10.68 12.51 -6.83
N LYS A 23 10.08 13.69 -6.64
CA LYS A 23 9.58 14.13 -5.34
C LYS A 23 8.53 13.10 -4.95
N MET A 24 8.93 12.12 -4.15
CA MET A 24 8.01 11.11 -3.63
C MET A 24 6.92 11.87 -2.87
N SER A 25 5.67 11.68 -3.29
CA SER A 25 4.54 12.43 -2.75
C SER A 25 4.12 11.86 -1.40
N ASN A 26 4.01 12.72 -0.38
CA ASN A 26 3.44 12.36 0.93
C ASN A 26 1.93 12.09 0.84
N THR A 27 1.32 12.29 -0.32
CA THR A 27 -0.12 12.10 -0.59
C THR A 27 -0.42 10.88 -1.45
N GLU A 28 0.57 9.99 -1.65
CA GLU A 28 0.34 8.70 -2.29
C GLU A 28 -0.65 7.89 -1.45
N ARG A 29 -1.58 7.19 -2.11
CA ARG A 29 -2.60 6.37 -1.45
C ARG A 29 -2.51 4.93 -1.86
N THR A 30 -2.85 4.03 -0.93
CA THR A 30 -2.98 2.59 -1.17
C THR A 30 -4.28 2.05 -0.62
N PHE A 31 -4.81 1.01 -1.26
CA PHE A 31 -5.93 0.23 -0.74
C PHE A 31 -5.39 -0.98 0.03
N ILE A 32 -5.85 -1.14 1.26
CA ILE A 32 -5.55 -2.30 2.12
C ILE A 32 -6.87 -2.90 2.58
N ALA A 33 -7.01 -4.22 2.47
CA ALA A 33 -8.18 -4.92 2.99
C ALA A 33 -7.79 -6.06 3.92
N VAL A 34 -8.46 -6.15 5.07
CA VAL A 34 -8.42 -7.33 5.92
C VAL A 34 -9.50 -8.29 5.41
N LYS A 35 -9.08 -9.48 5.00
CA LYS A 35 -9.92 -10.51 4.41
C LYS A 35 -10.81 -11.19 5.46
N PRO A 36 -11.81 -12.00 5.06
CA PRO A 36 -12.73 -12.63 6.01
C PRO A 36 -12.04 -13.43 7.13
N ASP A 37 -10.98 -14.15 6.83
CA ASP A 37 -10.20 -14.89 7.85
C ASP A 37 -9.53 -13.95 8.87
N GLY A 38 -8.97 -12.82 8.42
CA GLY A 38 -8.38 -11.83 9.31
C GLY A 38 -9.44 -11.14 10.19
N VAL A 39 -10.59 -10.80 9.64
CA VAL A 39 -11.71 -10.21 10.40
C VAL A 39 -12.23 -11.20 11.45
N GLN A 40 -12.49 -12.45 11.06
CA GLN A 40 -12.98 -13.49 11.98
C GLN A 40 -11.98 -13.86 13.08
N ARG A 41 -10.70 -13.70 12.82
CA ARG A 41 -9.61 -13.89 13.81
C ARG A 41 -9.36 -12.68 14.70
N GLY A 42 -10.11 -11.57 14.54
CA GLY A 42 -9.96 -10.36 15.35
C GLY A 42 -8.68 -9.58 15.06
N LEU A 43 -8.09 -9.70 13.87
CA LEU A 43 -6.82 -9.08 13.51
C LEU A 43 -6.94 -7.66 12.94
N VAL A 44 -8.16 -7.11 12.81
CA VAL A 44 -8.40 -5.78 12.25
C VAL A 44 -7.63 -4.71 13.01
N GLY A 45 -7.78 -4.66 14.33
CA GLY A 45 -7.11 -3.66 15.18
C GLY A 45 -5.59 -3.76 15.12
N GLU A 46 -5.05 -4.98 15.11
CA GLU A 46 -3.61 -5.22 15.02
C GLU A 46 -3.04 -4.72 13.68
N ILE A 47 -3.70 -5.04 12.57
CA ILE A 47 -3.27 -4.62 11.23
C ILE A 47 -3.36 -3.10 11.09
N LEU A 48 -4.49 -2.49 11.51
CA LEU A 48 -4.70 -1.05 11.51
C LEU A 48 -3.61 -0.33 12.31
N THR A 49 -3.36 -0.79 13.54
CA THR A 49 -2.36 -0.21 14.46
C THR A 49 -0.96 -0.23 13.86
N ARG A 50 -0.59 -1.23 13.07
CA ARG A 50 0.72 -1.28 12.41
C ARG A 50 0.90 -0.15 11.39
N PHE A 51 -0.13 0.18 10.63
CA PHE A 51 -0.10 1.29 9.68
C PHE A 51 -0.09 2.64 10.40
N GLU A 52 -0.90 2.82 11.46
CA GLU A 52 -0.88 4.05 12.27
C GLU A 52 0.48 4.26 12.96
N LYS A 53 1.04 3.24 13.60
CA LYS A 53 2.36 3.30 14.26
C LYS A 53 3.49 3.58 13.27
N ARG A 54 3.33 3.20 12.00
CA ARG A 54 4.28 3.54 10.94
C ARG A 54 4.22 5.02 10.54
N GLY A 55 3.14 5.73 10.90
CA GLY A 55 2.93 7.15 10.61
C GLY A 55 2.05 7.41 9.39
N TYR A 56 1.40 6.40 8.83
CA TYR A 56 0.48 6.58 7.70
C TYR A 56 -0.86 7.16 8.16
N LYS A 57 -1.47 8.00 7.31
CA LYS A 57 -2.78 8.61 7.55
C LYS A 57 -3.90 7.68 7.06
N LEU A 58 -4.86 7.37 7.94
CA LEU A 58 -6.06 6.64 7.57
C LEU A 58 -7.04 7.60 6.88
N VAL A 59 -7.29 7.38 5.59
CA VAL A 59 -8.18 8.23 4.78
C VAL A 59 -9.61 7.73 4.80
N ALA A 60 -9.80 6.41 4.78
CA ALA A 60 -11.12 5.78 4.86
C ALA A 60 -11.02 4.38 5.46
N ALA A 61 -12.09 3.95 6.13
CA ALA A 61 -12.24 2.58 6.60
C ALA A 61 -13.71 2.16 6.68
N LYS A 62 -14.01 0.91 6.31
CA LYS A 62 -15.36 0.35 6.47
C LYS A 62 -15.36 -1.18 6.53
N VAL A 63 -16.34 -1.71 7.28
CA VAL A 63 -16.72 -3.13 7.21
C VAL A 63 -17.75 -3.31 6.11
N THR A 64 -17.56 -4.29 5.24
CA THR A 64 -18.49 -4.55 4.14
C THR A 64 -18.61 -6.04 3.83
N LEU A 65 -19.76 -6.42 3.29
CA LEU A 65 -20.05 -7.74 2.72
C LEU A 65 -20.17 -7.56 1.19
N PRO A 66 -19.09 -7.69 0.44
CA PRO A 66 -19.11 -7.41 -0.99
C PRO A 66 -19.94 -8.44 -1.76
N THR A 67 -20.59 -8.00 -2.83
CA THR A 67 -21.28 -8.87 -3.77
C THR A 67 -20.29 -9.69 -4.60
N GLN A 68 -20.77 -10.75 -5.24
CA GLN A 68 -19.95 -11.54 -6.16
C GLN A 68 -19.37 -10.69 -7.29
N GLY A 69 -20.24 -9.91 -7.97
CA GLY A 69 -19.78 -9.06 -9.08
C GLY A 69 -18.76 -8.01 -8.66
N HIS A 70 -18.88 -7.45 -7.43
CA HIS A 70 -17.89 -6.53 -6.89
C HIS A 70 -16.50 -7.21 -6.72
N LEU A 71 -16.48 -8.45 -6.23
CA LEU A 71 -15.24 -9.19 -6.07
C LEU A 71 -14.67 -9.68 -7.40
N GLU A 72 -15.53 -10.08 -8.34
CA GLU A 72 -15.09 -10.49 -9.69
C GLU A 72 -14.44 -9.33 -10.44
N GLU A 73 -14.95 -8.10 -10.29
CA GLU A 73 -14.32 -6.90 -10.85
C GLU A 73 -13.01 -6.56 -10.13
N HIS A 74 -12.97 -6.66 -8.80
CA HIS A 74 -11.75 -6.41 -8.03
C HIS A 74 -10.60 -7.37 -8.46
N TYR A 75 -10.91 -8.64 -8.66
CA TYR A 75 -9.95 -9.68 -9.05
C TYR A 75 -9.97 -10.00 -10.56
N ARG A 76 -10.48 -9.10 -11.40
CA ARG A 76 -10.65 -9.34 -12.84
C ARG A 76 -9.39 -9.85 -13.55
N ASP A 77 -8.20 -9.36 -13.12
CA ASP A 77 -6.91 -9.75 -13.68
C ASP A 77 -6.53 -11.21 -13.36
N LEU A 78 -7.29 -11.87 -12.46
CA LEU A 78 -7.12 -13.27 -12.08
C LEU A 78 -8.22 -14.19 -12.66
N LYS A 79 -9.14 -13.67 -13.47
CA LYS A 79 -10.35 -14.36 -13.92
C LYS A 79 -10.06 -15.72 -14.60
N ASP A 80 -8.96 -15.78 -15.36
CA ASP A 80 -8.56 -16.99 -16.11
C ASP A 80 -7.73 -17.98 -15.28
N LYS A 81 -7.51 -17.69 -14.00
CA LYS A 81 -6.74 -18.58 -13.13
C LYS A 81 -7.62 -19.69 -12.53
N PRO A 82 -7.13 -20.94 -12.48
CA PRO A 82 -7.92 -22.09 -11.98
C PRO A 82 -8.46 -21.90 -10.56
N PHE A 83 -7.79 -21.10 -9.74
CA PHE A 83 -8.18 -20.85 -8.36
C PHE A 83 -9.23 -19.71 -8.20
N PHE A 84 -9.56 -18.97 -9.27
CA PHE A 84 -10.43 -17.81 -9.22
C PHE A 84 -11.80 -18.09 -8.57
N PRO A 85 -12.54 -19.17 -8.94
CA PRO A 85 -13.84 -19.44 -8.29
C PRO A 85 -13.71 -19.70 -6.78
N ALA A 86 -12.64 -20.38 -6.36
CA ALA A 86 -12.38 -20.63 -4.95
C ALA A 86 -12.00 -19.34 -4.19
N LEU A 87 -11.26 -18.43 -4.83
CA LEU A 87 -10.95 -17.11 -4.31
C LEU A 87 -12.22 -16.30 -4.07
N ILE A 88 -13.11 -16.20 -5.05
CA ILE A 88 -14.37 -15.46 -4.93
C ILE A 88 -15.26 -16.05 -3.82
N LYS A 89 -15.40 -17.38 -3.78
CA LYS A 89 -16.12 -18.07 -2.70
C LYS A 89 -15.56 -17.75 -1.32
N TYR A 90 -14.24 -17.76 -1.19
CA TYR A 90 -13.56 -17.42 0.07
C TYR A 90 -13.77 -15.96 0.45
N MET A 91 -13.58 -15.02 -0.47
CA MET A 91 -13.75 -13.59 -0.19
C MET A 91 -15.21 -13.22 0.15
N ARG A 92 -16.19 -14.04 -0.24
CA ARG A 92 -17.60 -13.91 0.14
C ARG A 92 -17.96 -14.61 1.44
N SER A 93 -17.07 -15.35 2.06
CA SER A 93 -17.37 -16.16 3.25
C SER A 93 -17.61 -15.36 4.53
N GLY A 94 -17.37 -14.06 4.51
CA GLY A 94 -17.56 -13.17 5.66
C GLY A 94 -17.26 -11.72 5.34
N PRO A 95 -17.32 -10.85 6.35
CA PRO A 95 -17.04 -9.43 6.18
C PRO A 95 -15.56 -9.18 5.84
N ILE A 96 -15.34 -8.10 5.11
CA ILE A 96 -14.03 -7.54 4.79
C ILE A 96 -13.93 -6.18 5.46
N PHE A 97 -12.78 -5.86 6.05
CA PHE A 97 -12.47 -4.53 6.52
C PHE A 97 -11.57 -3.83 5.50
N ALA A 98 -12.15 -2.91 4.75
CA ALA A 98 -11.48 -2.15 3.70
C ALA A 98 -10.93 -0.83 4.25
N MET A 99 -9.71 -0.44 3.84
CA MET A 99 -9.03 0.78 4.29
C MET A 99 -8.36 1.49 3.12
N VAL A 100 -8.24 2.81 3.24
CA VAL A 100 -7.37 3.65 2.40
C VAL A 100 -6.34 4.32 3.29
N TRP A 101 -5.07 4.14 2.97
CA TRP A 101 -3.95 4.74 3.67
C TRP A 101 -3.21 5.73 2.78
N GLU A 102 -2.73 6.84 3.36
CA GLU A 102 -2.00 7.89 2.66
C GLU A 102 -0.66 8.15 3.32
N GLY A 103 0.39 8.34 2.51
CA GLY A 103 1.73 8.71 2.97
C GLY A 103 2.81 8.41 1.95
N LEU A 104 4.05 8.73 2.31
CA LEU A 104 5.22 8.57 1.46
C LEU A 104 5.45 7.09 1.10
N ASP A 105 5.50 6.78 -0.22
CA ASP A 105 5.77 5.42 -0.75
C ASP A 105 4.84 4.34 -0.15
N VAL A 106 3.59 4.73 0.21
CA VAL A 106 2.70 3.87 1.00
C VAL A 106 2.28 2.59 0.28
N VAL A 107 2.25 2.57 -1.05
CA VAL A 107 1.96 1.36 -1.83
C VAL A 107 3.05 0.31 -1.60
N LYS A 108 4.30 0.68 -1.85
CA LYS A 108 5.45 -0.22 -1.72
C LYS A 108 5.70 -0.61 -0.25
N GLN A 109 5.68 0.37 0.64
CA GLN A 109 5.90 0.13 2.07
C GLN A 109 4.75 -0.67 2.69
N GLY A 110 3.51 -0.38 2.30
CA GLY A 110 2.34 -1.16 2.71
C GLY A 110 2.50 -2.63 2.33
N ARG A 111 2.91 -2.93 1.09
CA ARG A 111 3.19 -4.31 0.68
C ARG A 111 4.31 -4.97 1.48
N SER A 112 5.36 -4.22 1.81
CA SER A 112 6.44 -4.72 2.68
C SER A 112 5.93 -5.05 4.08
N MET A 113 5.06 -4.20 4.64
CA MET A 113 4.41 -4.44 5.93
C MET A 113 3.48 -5.67 5.91
N LEU A 114 2.77 -5.89 4.79
CA LEU A 114 1.94 -7.09 4.62
C LEU A 114 2.77 -8.37 4.51
N GLY A 115 3.94 -8.31 3.91
CA GLY A 115 4.76 -9.48 3.58
C GLY A 115 4.40 -10.13 2.24
N ALA A 116 5.15 -11.15 1.85
CA ALA A 116 4.96 -11.89 0.62
C ALA A 116 3.57 -12.55 0.55
N THR A 117 3.04 -12.78 -0.68
CA THR A 117 1.75 -13.44 -0.87
C THR A 117 1.72 -14.84 -0.28
N ASN A 118 2.83 -15.57 -0.40
CA ASN A 118 3.04 -16.82 0.34
C ASN A 118 3.59 -16.50 1.74
N PRO A 119 2.84 -16.79 2.83
CA PRO A 119 3.27 -16.50 4.20
C PRO A 119 4.61 -17.16 4.58
N LEU A 120 4.91 -18.34 4.08
CA LEU A 120 6.18 -19.04 4.38
C LEU A 120 7.40 -18.33 3.78
N ALA A 121 7.20 -17.44 2.80
CA ALA A 121 8.25 -16.59 2.24
C ALA A 121 8.24 -15.17 2.83
N SER A 122 7.35 -14.90 3.79
CA SER A 122 7.25 -13.60 4.46
C SER A 122 8.25 -13.52 5.61
N ALA A 123 8.91 -12.37 5.73
CA ALA A 123 9.80 -12.12 6.86
C ALA A 123 9.01 -12.05 8.18
N PRO A 124 9.55 -12.57 9.29
CA PRO A 124 9.05 -12.27 10.63
C PRO A 124 8.95 -10.75 10.84
N GLY A 125 7.92 -10.30 11.54
CA GLY A 125 7.60 -8.87 11.71
C GLY A 125 6.67 -8.30 10.62
N SER A 126 6.53 -8.97 9.48
CA SER A 126 5.46 -8.65 8.52
C SER A 126 4.13 -9.28 8.97
N ILE A 127 3.01 -8.71 8.53
CA ILE A 127 1.66 -9.18 8.93
C ILE A 127 1.45 -10.66 8.58
N ARG A 128 1.85 -11.07 7.37
CA ARG A 128 1.71 -12.47 6.95
C ARG A 128 2.74 -13.39 7.60
N GLY A 129 3.95 -12.89 7.84
CA GLY A 129 4.99 -13.64 8.57
C GLY A 129 4.61 -13.97 10.00
N ASP A 130 3.87 -13.04 10.65
CA ASP A 130 3.47 -13.22 12.05
C ASP A 130 2.14 -13.99 12.20
N TYR A 131 1.19 -13.81 11.26
CA TYR A 131 -0.18 -14.28 11.45
C TYR A 131 -0.64 -15.36 10.47
N CYS A 132 0.14 -15.73 9.45
CA CYS A 132 -0.30 -16.62 8.41
C CYS A 132 0.64 -17.80 8.19
N ILE A 133 0.07 -18.94 7.74
CA ILE A 133 0.83 -20.15 7.42
C ILE A 133 0.63 -20.53 5.96
N VAL A 134 -0.60 -20.38 5.42
CA VAL A 134 -0.95 -20.82 4.06
C VAL A 134 -1.45 -19.67 3.19
N THR A 135 -1.09 -19.68 1.91
CA THR A 135 -1.44 -18.63 0.94
C THR A 135 -2.94 -18.40 0.82
N GLY A 136 -3.75 -19.47 0.88
CA GLY A 136 -5.21 -19.38 0.77
C GLY A 136 -5.90 -18.72 1.97
N ARG A 137 -5.17 -18.44 3.06
CA ARG A 137 -5.63 -17.77 4.29
C ARG A 137 -4.54 -16.82 4.77
N ASN A 138 -4.27 -15.79 3.97
CA ASN A 138 -3.17 -14.86 4.20
C ASN A 138 -3.63 -13.46 4.65
N VAL A 139 -4.76 -13.38 5.31
CA VAL A 139 -5.44 -12.36 6.11
C VAL A 139 -5.64 -10.98 5.47
N CYS A 140 -4.81 -10.57 4.53
CA CYS A 140 -4.87 -9.21 3.97
C CYS A 140 -4.59 -9.16 2.46
N HIS A 141 -5.06 -8.07 1.85
CA HIS A 141 -4.76 -7.63 0.49
C HIS A 141 -4.18 -6.23 0.54
N GLY A 142 -3.32 -5.89 -0.41
CA GLY A 142 -2.84 -4.53 -0.64
C GLY A 142 -2.49 -4.34 -2.10
N SER A 143 -2.76 -3.14 -2.61
CA SER A 143 -2.46 -2.75 -3.98
C SER A 143 -0.99 -3.00 -4.32
N ASP A 144 -0.70 -3.41 -5.54
CA ASP A 144 0.64 -3.78 -6.01
C ASP A 144 1.35 -2.66 -6.78
N SER A 145 0.60 -1.65 -7.22
CA SER A 145 1.09 -0.44 -7.87
C SER A 145 0.22 0.77 -7.54
N VAL A 146 0.68 1.97 -7.88
CA VAL A 146 -0.09 3.21 -7.72
C VAL A 146 -1.35 3.18 -8.59
N GLU A 147 -1.26 2.67 -9.81
CA GLU A 147 -2.40 2.52 -10.73
C GLU A 147 -3.44 1.54 -10.18
N SER A 148 -2.98 0.40 -9.65
CA SER A 148 -3.86 -0.56 -8.97
C SER A 148 -4.52 0.06 -7.74
N ALA A 149 -3.78 0.84 -6.95
CA ALA A 149 -4.30 1.53 -5.79
C ALA A 149 -5.42 2.51 -6.15
N GLN A 150 -5.21 3.35 -7.17
CA GLN A 150 -6.22 4.30 -7.67
C GLN A 150 -7.50 3.58 -8.12
N ARG A 151 -7.36 2.51 -8.91
CA ARG A 151 -8.48 1.70 -9.40
C ARG A 151 -9.24 1.03 -8.23
N GLU A 152 -8.52 0.40 -7.31
CA GLU A 152 -9.11 -0.30 -6.18
C GLU A 152 -9.79 0.66 -5.21
N ILE A 153 -9.20 1.82 -4.91
CA ILE A 153 -9.82 2.86 -4.08
C ILE A 153 -11.14 3.32 -4.72
N ALA A 154 -11.14 3.66 -6.02
CA ALA A 154 -12.36 4.10 -6.72
C ALA A 154 -13.42 3.00 -6.81
N HIS A 155 -13.02 1.73 -6.82
CA HIS A 155 -13.94 0.58 -6.83
C HIS A 155 -14.57 0.31 -5.46
N TRP A 156 -13.82 0.49 -4.37
CA TRP A 156 -14.27 0.18 -3.02
C TRP A 156 -14.88 1.37 -2.28
N PHE A 157 -14.48 2.58 -2.57
CA PHE A 157 -14.91 3.79 -1.87
C PHE A 157 -15.47 4.83 -2.83
N LYS A 158 -16.54 5.51 -2.40
CA LYS A 158 -17.01 6.70 -3.07
C LYS A 158 -16.14 7.92 -2.67
N PRO A 159 -16.06 8.96 -3.50
CA PRO A 159 -15.27 10.16 -3.17
C PRO A 159 -15.60 10.77 -1.80
N GLU A 160 -16.88 10.80 -1.42
CA GLU A 160 -17.36 11.33 -0.16
C GLU A 160 -17.01 10.48 1.08
N GLU A 161 -16.57 9.24 0.89
CA GLU A 161 -16.08 8.37 1.97
C GLU A 161 -14.59 8.61 2.27
N LEU A 162 -13.90 9.41 1.47
CA LEU A 162 -12.48 9.71 1.63
C LEU A 162 -12.31 11.00 2.43
N ALA A 163 -11.84 10.88 3.67
CA ALA A 163 -11.65 12.03 4.54
C ALA A 163 -10.43 12.87 4.08
N ASP A 164 -10.64 14.19 4.00
CA ASP A 164 -9.57 15.16 3.78
C ASP A 164 -9.26 15.87 5.09
N TYR A 165 -8.07 15.61 5.64
CA TYR A 165 -7.58 16.24 6.88
C TYR A 165 -6.05 16.14 6.97
N LYS A 166 -5.43 17.00 7.77
CA LYS A 166 -4.01 16.91 8.13
C LYS A 166 -3.88 16.27 9.51
N LEU A 167 -2.97 15.27 9.63
CA LEU A 167 -2.60 14.76 10.95
C LEU A 167 -1.90 15.84 11.76
N ALA A 168 -2.26 15.98 13.04
CA ALA A 168 -1.56 16.88 13.96
C ALA A 168 -0.07 16.56 14.11
N THR A 169 0.29 15.31 13.88
CA THR A 169 1.66 14.80 13.94
C THR A 169 2.40 14.84 12.59
N HIS A 170 1.78 15.41 11.55
CA HIS A 170 2.35 15.43 10.20
C HIS A 170 3.78 15.97 10.18
N ASP A 171 4.01 17.10 10.82
CA ASP A 171 5.30 17.80 10.84
C ASP A 171 6.31 17.15 11.84
N LEU A 172 5.92 16.06 12.51
CA LEU A 172 6.79 15.18 13.29
C LEU A 172 7.20 13.93 12.51
N ILE A 173 6.53 13.65 11.39
CA ILE A 173 6.75 12.47 10.54
C ILE A 173 7.47 12.86 9.26
N TYR A 174 7.14 14.03 8.71
CA TYR A 174 7.69 14.54 7.45
C TYR A 174 8.41 15.87 7.67
N GLU A 175 9.55 16.05 6.98
CA GLU A 175 10.32 17.30 6.95
C GLU A 175 9.65 18.38 6.07
#